data_0bc535c68b1d90377f3d540b6a774334
#
_entry.id   0bc535c68b1d90377f3d540b6a774334
#
_cell.length_a   1.000
_cell.length_b   1.000
_cell.length_c   1.000
_cell.angle_alpha   90.00
_cell.angle_beta   90.00
_cell.angle_gamma   90.00
#
_symmetry.space_group_name_H-M   'P 1'
#
loop_
_entity.id
_entity.type
_entity.pdbx_description
1 polymer ?
#
loop_
_entity_poly.entity_id
_entity_poly.type
_entity_poly.pdbx_seq_one_letter_code
_entity_poly.pdbx_strand_id
1 'polypeptide(L)'
;MIIVLHEEQATEMIKQLQERFSDHHQVFVHGNRVAVQGIAPADLTMEQREAATELITNVPKAVQASRLFHPEDTVIKTAHSIIGGGHFALMAGPCSVESADHVMKMAAVVKESGATVLRGGAFKPRTSPYSFQGLGKEGLVALRKAADHFGLDVITEVMDDEHVPLVEEFTDIFQIGARNMQNFSLLKAVGKTNKPVMLKRGMSATVDDILNASEYIAAGGNHQIMIAERGIRTFDNKYTRNTFDVGVVPVLQKLTHYPVIVDPSHAAGHTEFVTPLALAGVAAGADGLIVEIHDDPAHALSDGPQALKPDQFQEMVKKVNVVRTALTAAE
;
A
#
# COMPACT_ATOMS: atom_id res chain seq x y z
N MET A 1 -13.84 0.63 22.12
CA MET A 1 -14.62 -0.63 22.09
C MET A 1 -15.26 -0.77 20.73
N ILE A 2 -15.38 -2.02 20.19
CA ILE A 2 -16.19 -2.30 18.99
C ILE A 2 -17.45 -3.05 19.46
N ILE A 3 -18.59 -2.60 18.97
CA ILE A 3 -19.92 -3.17 19.22
C ILE A 3 -20.36 -3.86 17.93
N VAL A 4 -20.53 -5.17 17.97
CA VAL A 4 -21.08 -5.94 16.84
C VAL A 4 -22.57 -6.10 17.08
N LEU A 5 -23.41 -5.56 16.21
CA LEU A 5 -24.85 -5.52 16.39
C LEU A 5 -25.53 -6.70 15.70
N HIS A 6 -26.71 -7.09 16.17
CA HIS A 6 -27.63 -7.94 15.43
C HIS A 6 -28.03 -7.25 14.13
N GLU A 7 -27.96 -7.92 12.98
CA GLU A 7 -28.24 -7.34 11.67
C GLU A 7 -29.62 -6.67 11.57
N GLU A 8 -30.63 -7.28 12.16
CA GLU A 8 -32.02 -6.80 12.16
C GLU A 8 -32.20 -5.46 12.90
N GLN A 9 -31.32 -5.15 13.86
CA GLN A 9 -31.40 -3.96 14.70
C GLN A 9 -30.29 -2.95 14.37
N ALA A 10 -29.36 -3.30 13.46
CA ALA A 10 -28.14 -2.53 13.23
C ALA A 10 -28.42 -1.09 12.81
N THR A 11 -29.31 -0.86 11.86
CA THR A 11 -29.56 0.47 11.29
C THR A 11 -30.01 1.48 12.36
N GLU A 12 -30.98 1.10 13.18
CA GLU A 12 -31.51 2.01 14.23
C GLU A 12 -30.50 2.19 15.35
N MET A 13 -29.85 1.10 15.78
CA MET A 13 -28.88 1.14 16.87
C MET A 13 -27.60 1.92 16.50
N ILE A 14 -27.12 1.83 15.25
CA ILE A 14 -26.01 2.63 14.73
C ILE A 14 -26.32 4.12 14.90
N LYS A 15 -27.54 4.55 14.49
CA LYS A 15 -27.96 5.93 14.60
C LYS A 15 -27.98 6.39 16.06
N GLN A 16 -28.55 5.61 16.97
CA GLN A 16 -28.58 5.91 18.40
C GLN A 16 -27.15 6.02 19.00
N LEU A 17 -26.23 5.11 18.61
CA LEU A 17 -24.86 5.14 19.09
C LEU A 17 -24.10 6.39 18.56
N GLN A 18 -24.32 6.74 17.29
CA GLN A 18 -23.75 7.96 16.70
C GLN A 18 -24.29 9.22 17.39
N GLU A 19 -25.60 9.36 17.56
CA GLU A 19 -26.22 10.49 18.23
C GLU A 19 -25.74 10.64 19.68
N ARG A 20 -25.52 9.51 20.37
CA ARG A 20 -25.10 9.52 21.77
C ARG A 20 -23.63 9.87 21.97
N PHE A 21 -22.76 9.39 21.09
CA PHE A 21 -21.31 9.40 21.34
C PHE A 21 -20.51 10.36 20.45
N SER A 22 -21.01 10.78 19.28
CA SER A 22 -20.22 11.57 18.32
C SER A 22 -19.79 12.95 18.83
N ASP A 23 -20.48 13.53 19.78
CA ASP A 23 -20.11 14.85 20.35
C ASP A 23 -18.83 14.80 21.21
N HIS A 24 -18.52 13.64 21.78
CA HIS A 24 -17.42 13.49 22.75
C HIS A 24 -16.43 12.38 22.39
N HIS A 25 -16.74 11.53 21.41
CA HIS A 25 -15.94 10.36 21.03
C HIS A 25 -15.82 10.23 19.52
N GLN A 26 -14.74 9.59 19.07
CA GLN A 26 -14.63 9.15 17.69
C GLN A 26 -15.52 7.90 17.49
N VAL A 27 -16.45 7.99 16.55
CA VAL A 27 -17.38 6.90 16.22
C VAL A 27 -17.18 6.50 14.76
N PHE A 28 -16.88 5.23 14.53
CA PHE A 28 -16.72 4.65 13.19
C PHE A 28 -17.75 3.55 12.97
N VAL A 29 -18.20 3.39 11.73
CA VAL A 29 -19.22 2.39 11.37
C VAL A 29 -18.72 1.59 10.17
N HIS A 30 -18.83 0.27 10.26
CA HIS A 30 -18.61 -0.65 9.14
C HIS A 30 -19.60 -1.83 9.22
N GLY A 31 -20.49 -1.94 8.23
CA GLY A 31 -21.56 -2.93 8.26
C GLY A 31 -22.39 -2.82 9.55
N ASN A 32 -22.47 -3.90 10.32
CA ASN A 32 -23.12 -3.96 11.62
C ASN A 32 -22.17 -3.70 12.81
N ARG A 33 -20.94 -3.20 12.57
CA ARG A 33 -19.93 -2.90 13.59
C ARG A 33 -19.84 -1.41 13.84
N VAL A 34 -19.89 -1.04 15.11
CA VAL A 34 -19.70 0.35 15.56
C VAL A 34 -18.51 0.40 16.50
N ALA A 35 -17.47 1.13 16.11
CA ALA A 35 -16.33 1.38 16.97
C ALA A 35 -16.48 2.74 17.64
N VAL A 36 -16.45 2.79 18.96
CA VAL A 36 -16.47 4.01 19.76
C VAL A 36 -15.22 4.06 20.62
N GLN A 37 -14.39 5.06 20.41
CA GLN A 37 -13.15 5.21 21.16
C GLN A 37 -13.42 5.76 22.55
N GLY A 38 -12.69 5.26 23.56
CA GLY A 38 -12.70 5.80 24.93
C GLY A 38 -13.91 5.41 25.78
N ILE A 39 -14.76 4.46 25.35
CA ILE A 39 -15.88 3.95 26.15
C ILE A 39 -15.63 2.51 26.61
N ALA A 40 -16.32 2.14 27.68
CA ALA A 40 -16.36 0.80 28.27
C ALA A 40 -17.77 0.19 28.17
N PRO A 41 -17.96 -1.13 28.34
CA PRO A 41 -19.29 -1.75 28.33
C PRO A 41 -20.28 -1.12 29.34
N ALA A 42 -19.78 -0.56 30.42
CA ALA A 42 -20.60 0.13 31.43
C ALA A 42 -21.28 1.41 30.90
N ASP A 43 -20.70 2.04 29.86
CA ASP A 43 -21.24 3.25 29.29
C ASP A 43 -22.44 3.01 28.35
N LEU A 44 -22.69 1.75 27.96
CA LEU A 44 -23.83 1.37 27.15
C LEU A 44 -25.10 1.21 28.00
N THR A 45 -26.26 1.58 27.43
CA THR A 45 -27.58 1.27 28.02
C THR A 45 -27.84 -0.26 27.97
N MET A 46 -28.85 -0.72 28.70
CA MET A 46 -29.27 -2.13 28.66
C MET A 46 -29.70 -2.51 27.25
N GLU A 47 -30.51 -1.69 26.59
CA GLU A 47 -30.95 -1.86 25.21
C GLU A 47 -29.79 -1.98 24.22
N GLN A 48 -28.76 -1.10 24.34
CA GLN A 48 -27.56 -1.12 23.49
C GLN A 48 -26.71 -2.39 23.69
N ARG A 49 -26.68 -2.95 24.91
CA ARG A 49 -26.00 -4.21 25.21
C ARG A 49 -26.78 -5.42 24.67
N GLU A 50 -28.10 -5.41 24.79
CA GLU A 50 -28.97 -6.46 24.27
C GLU A 50 -28.99 -6.50 22.74
N ALA A 51 -28.82 -5.34 22.08
CA ALA A 51 -28.69 -5.25 20.63
C ALA A 51 -27.33 -5.73 20.09
N ALA A 52 -26.34 -5.94 20.97
CA ALA A 52 -25.02 -6.39 20.58
C ALA A 52 -24.90 -7.93 20.63
N THR A 53 -24.39 -8.52 19.55
CA THR A 53 -23.98 -9.92 19.52
C THR A 53 -22.63 -10.12 20.20
N GLU A 54 -21.76 -9.08 20.15
CA GLU A 54 -20.41 -9.12 20.71
C GLU A 54 -19.96 -7.72 21.11
N LEU A 55 -19.23 -7.63 22.23
CA LEU A 55 -18.56 -6.41 22.69
C LEU A 55 -17.04 -6.68 22.74
N ILE A 56 -16.29 -6.11 21.79
CA ILE A 56 -14.83 -6.26 21.71
C ILE A 56 -14.19 -5.07 22.44
N THR A 57 -13.58 -5.34 23.59
CA THR A 57 -12.99 -4.31 24.45
C THR A 57 -11.49 -4.13 24.23
N ASN A 58 -10.78 -5.18 23.82
CA ASN A 58 -9.35 -5.10 23.50
C ASN A 58 -9.16 -4.71 22.02
N VAL A 59 -9.29 -3.43 21.73
CA VAL A 59 -9.24 -2.86 20.38
C VAL A 59 -7.90 -2.16 20.15
N PRO A 60 -7.21 -2.39 19.02
CA PRO A 60 -5.98 -1.66 18.69
C PRO A 60 -6.27 -0.17 18.48
N LYS A 61 -5.22 0.66 18.58
CA LYS A 61 -5.34 2.11 18.34
C LYS A 61 -5.75 2.40 16.89
N ALA A 62 -5.21 1.67 15.93
CA ALA A 62 -5.57 1.71 14.51
C ALA A 62 -6.86 0.90 14.29
N VAL A 63 -7.97 1.44 14.71
CA VAL A 63 -9.25 0.73 14.76
C VAL A 63 -9.80 0.47 13.36
N GLN A 64 -9.78 1.47 12.49
CA GLN A 64 -10.31 1.36 11.13
C GLN A 64 -9.45 0.44 10.25
N ALA A 65 -8.16 0.33 10.54
CA ALA A 65 -7.26 -0.60 9.87
C ALA A 65 -7.42 -2.05 10.33
N SER A 66 -8.11 -2.30 11.45
CA SER A 66 -8.17 -3.60 12.11
C SER A 66 -9.25 -4.52 11.52
N ARG A 67 -8.91 -5.80 11.32
CA ARG A 67 -9.90 -6.85 11.00
C ARG A 67 -10.95 -7.06 12.09
N LEU A 68 -10.71 -6.63 13.31
CA LEU A 68 -11.73 -6.64 14.36
C LEU A 68 -12.89 -5.69 14.04
N PHE A 69 -12.60 -4.60 13.30
CA PHE A 69 -13.59 -3.62 12.88
C PHE A 69 -14.08 -3.87 11.45
N HIS A 70 -13.19 -4.20 10.53
CA HIS A 70 -13.48 -4.49 9.13
C HIS A 70 -12.97 -5.92 8.81
N PRO A 71 -13.81 -6.96 8.97
CA PRO A 71 -13.39 -8.36 8.81
C PRO A 71 -13.03 -8.76 7.38
N GLU A 72 -13.73 -8.19 6.39
CA GLU A 72 -13.60 -8.52 4.97
C GLU A 72 -12.33 -7.87 4.39
N ASP A 73 -11.74 -8.49 3.37
CA ASP A 73 -10.61 -7.91 2.66
C ASP A 73 -10.99 -6.64 1.92
N THR A 74 -10.15 -5.62 2.01
CA THR A 74 -10.26 -4.46 1.13
C THR A 74 -9.89 -4.85 -0.28
N VAL A 75 -10.77 -4.55 -1.22
CA VAL A 75 -10.54 -4.72 -2.66
C VAL A 75 -10.46 -3.35 -3.32
N ILE A 76 -9.28 -3.00 -3.81
CA ILE A 76 -9.03 -1.75 -4.51
C ILE A 76 -9.21 -1.98 -6.00
N LYS A 77 -10.03 -1.11 -6.64
CA LYS A 77 -10.29 -1.16 -8.09
C LYS A 77 -9.86 0.15 -8.73
N THR A 78 -9.04 0.04 -9.76
CA THR A 78 -8.66 1.13 -10.64
C THR A 78 -9.19 0.87 -12.06
N ALA A 79 -8.78 1.65 -13.04
CA ALA A 79 -9.22 1.45 -14.43
C ALA A 79 -8.72 0.12 -15.02
N HIS A 80 -7.52 -0.32 -14.62
CA HIS A 80 -6.84 -1.49 -15.22
C HIS A 80 -6.44 -2.57 -14.20
N SER A 81 -6.68 -2.37 -12.89
CA SER A 81 -6.21 -3.27 -11.84
C SER A 81 -7.27 -3.55 -10.79
N ILE A 82 -7.18 -4.75 -10.21
CA ILE A 82 -7.89 -5.14 -8.98
C ILE A 82 -6.82 -5.65 -8.01
N ILE A 83 -6.82 -5.16 -6.77
CA ILE A 83 -5.78 -5.42 -5.78
C ILE A 83 -6.41 -5.85 -4.47
N GLY A 84 -5.96 -6.97 -3.89
CA GLY A 84 -6.51 -7.54 -2.66
C GLY A 84 -7.75 -8.41 -2.88
N GLY A 85 -8.25 -9.09 -1.84
CA GLY A 85 -9.38 -10.00 -1.93
C GLY A 85 -9.13 -11.18 -2.88
N GLY A 86 -7.93 -11.75 -2.86
CA GLY A 86 -7.51 -12.84 -3.75
C GLY A 86 -6.95 -12.37 -5.12
N HIS A 87 -7.04 -11.06 -5.44
CA HIS A 87 -6.46 -10.51 -6.66
C HIS A 87 -5.03 -10.05 -6.42
N PHE A 88 -4.13 -10.48 -7.30
CA PHE A 88 -2.71 -10.17 -7.21
C PHE A 88 -2.32 -9.04 -8.17
N ALA A 89 -1.69 -7.99 -7.65
CA ALA A 89 -1.21 -6.87 -8.44
C ALA A 89 0.29 -6.97 -8.72
N LEU A 90 0.65 -6.80 -10.00
CA LEU A 90 2.04 -6.66 -10.41
C LEU A 90 2.29 -5.23 -10.89
N MET A 91 3.14 -4.50 -10.16
CA MET A 91 3.51 -3.13 -10.41
C MET A 91 4.98 -3.07 -10.77
N ALA A 92 5.33 -2.49 -11.92
CA ALA A 92 6.72 -2.39 -12.35
C ALA A 92 7.00 -1.11 -13.13
N GLY A 93 8.26 -0.72 -13.20
CA GLY A 93 8.72 0.46 -13.93
C GLY A 93 10.04 1.01 -13.38
N PRO A 94 10.56 2.11 -13.91
CA PRO A 94 11.83 2.67 -13.50
C PRO A 94 11.76 3.28 -12.10
N CYS A 95 12.87 3.30 -11.38
CA CYS A 95 12.97 4.00 -10.09
C CYS A 95 12.59 5.48 -10.24
N SER A 96 13.17 6.15 -11.24
CA SER A 96 12.84 7.52 -11.62
C SER A 96 12.47 7.62 -13.10
N VAL A 97 11.58 8.55 -13.42
CA VAL A 97 11.34 8.97 -14.81
C VAL A 97 12.51 9.81 -15.26
N GLU A 98 13.31 9.27 -16.19
CA GLU A 98 14.55 9.92 -16.67
C GLU A 98 14.34 10.63 -18.01
N SER A 99 13.46 10.09 -18.85
CA SER A 99 12.99 10.71 -20.09
C SER A 99 11.66 10.11 -20.54
N ALA A 100 10.97 10.80 -21.46
CA ALA A 100 9.72 10.29 -22.03
C ALA A 100 9.95 8.99 -22.83
N ASP A 101 11.06 8.90 -23.58
CA ASP A 101 11.40 7.71 -24.37
C ASP A 101 11.72 6.51 -23.48
N HIS A 102 12.46 6.73 -22.39
CA HIS A 102 12.78 5.67 -21.43
C HIS A 102 11.52 5.11 -20.76
N VAL A 103 10.65 5.99 -20.24
CA VAL A 103 9.43 5.50 -19.56
C VAL A 103 8.47 4.83 -20.55
N MET A 104 8.43 5.25 -21.81
CA MET A 104 7.63 4.61 -22.87
C MET A 104 8.13 3.17 -23.13
N LYS A 105 9.45 2.97 -23.22
CA LYS A 105 10.05 1.63 -23.38
C LYS A 105 9.73 0.74 -22.18
N MET A 106 9.86 1.27 -20.95
CA MET A 106 9.59 0.49 -19.73
C MET A 106 8.10 0.14 -19.61
N ALA A 107 7.19 1.04 -20.02
CA ALA A 107 5.75 0.77 -20.06
C ALA A 107 5.39 -0.38 -21.02
N ALA A 108 6.05 -0.46 -22.19
CA ALA A 108 5.90 -1.60 -23.10
C ALA A 108 6.29 -2.93 -22.41
N VAL A 109 7.45 -2.97 -21.75
CA VAL A 109 7.92 -4.15 -21.01
C VAL A 109 6.94 -4.54 -19.89
N VAL A 110 6.43 -3.57 -19.15
CA VAL A 110 5.43 -3.76 -18.09
C VAL A 110 4.18 -4.42 -18.65
N LYS A 111 3.64 -3.89 -19.76
CA LYS A 111 2.43 -4.43 -20.42
C LYS A 111 2.66 -5.83 -20.96
N GLU A 112 3.74 -6.06 -21.69
CA GLU A 112 4.09 -7.35 -22.28
C GLU A 112 4.29 -8.46 -21.24
N SER A 113 4.73 -8.07 -20.04
CA SER A 113 4.92 -8.99 -18.91
C SER A 113 3.62 -9.28 -18.15
N GLY A 114 2.48 -8.71 -18.54
CA GLY A 114 1.19 -8.90 -17.89
C GLY A 114 1.00 -8.09 -16.60
N ALA A 115 1.89 -7.15 -16.30
CA ALA A 115 1.67 -6.18 -15.24
C ALA A 115 0.64 -5.12 -15.67
N THR A 116 -0.11 -4.61 -14.69
CA THR A 116 -1.21 -3.65 -14.94
C THR A 116 -0.93 -2.25 -14.41
N VAL A 117 0.13 -2.09 -13.62
CA VAL A 117 0.49 -0.81 -12.99
C VAL A 117 1.90 -0.42 -13.37
N LEU A 118 2.04 0.75 -13.99
CA LEU A 118 3.34 1.38 -14.26
C LEU A 118 3.76 2.22 -13.06
N ARG A 119 4.91 1.89 -12.46
CA ARG A 119 5.52 2.68 -11.40
C ARG A 119 6.63 3.57 -11.95
N GLY A 120 6.79 4.76 -11.39
CA GLY A 120 7.90 5.66 -11.71
C GLY A 120 7.87 6.89 -10.82
N GLY A 121 9.04 7.32 -10.32
CA GLY A 121 9.16 8.53 -9.52
C GLY A 121 9.42 9.76 -10.39
N ALA A 122 8.50 10.72 -10.43
CA ALA A 122 8.70 12.01 -11.07
C ALA A 122 9.45 13.00 -10.17
N PHE A 123 9.27 12.85 -8.86
CA PHE A 123 10.01 13.54 -7.80
C PHE A 123 10.85 12.53 -7.02
N LYS A 124 12.05 12.88 -6.60
CA LYS A 124 12.97 11.97 -5.90
C LYS A 124 13.47 12.54 -4.59
N PRO A 125 13.17 11.87 -3.46
CA PRO A 125 13.75 12.24 -2.16
C PRO A 125 15.22 11.85 -2.13
N ARG A 126 16.12 12.85 -2.15
CA ARG A 126 17.55 12.62 -2.13
C ARG A 126 18.19 13.14 -0.85
N THR A 127 19.19 12.40 -0.36
CA THR A 127 20.00 12.83 0.77
C THR A 127 20.88 14.04 0.40
N SER A 128 21.34 14.09 -0.86
CA SER A 128 22.11 15.23 -1.39
C SER A 128 21.24 16.09 -2.31
N PRO A 129 21.20 17.41 -2.14
CA PRO A 129 20.46 18.31 -3.03
C PRO A 129 21.08 18.41 -4.44
N TYR A 130 22.31 17.91 -4.62
CA TYR A 130 23.02 17.91 -5.90
C TYR A 130 22.75 16.65 -6.74
N SER A 131 22.07 15.65 -6.17
CA SER A 131 21.64 14.46 -6.90
C SER A 131 20.42 14.78 -7.78
N PHE A 132 20.16 13.93 -8.78
CA PHE A 132 18.98 14.05 -9.63
C PHE A 132 17.69 14.07 -8.80
N GLN A 133 16.93 15.15 -8.88
CA GLN A 133 15.71 15.39 -8.10
C GLN A 133 14.43 14.90 -8.77
N GLY A 134 14.54 14.34 -9.99
CA GLY A 134 13.39 13.99 -10.82
C GLY A 134 13.08 15.09 -11.85
N LEU A 135 12.18 14.78 -12.77
CA LEU A 135 11.72 15.71 -13.82
C LEU A 135 10.48 16.53 -13.39
N GLY A 136 9.99 16.34 -12.17
CA GLY A 136 8.82 17.06 -11.67
C GLY A 136 7.58 16.85 -12.55
N LYS A 137 6.86 17.93 -12.87
CA LYS A 137 5.63 17.87 -13.69
C LYS A 137 5.86 17.25 -15.05
N GLU A 138 6.98 17.49 -15.72
CA GLU A 138 7.31 16.87 -17.02
C GLU A 138 7.41 15.35 -16.90
N GLY A 139 7.98 14.87 -15.80
CA GLY A 139 8.03 13.44 -15.48
C GLY A 139 6.65 12.82 -15.26
N LEU A 140 5.74 13.54 -14.57
CA LEU A 140 4.35 13.11 -14.39
C LEU A 140 3.62 13.00 -15.74
N VAL A 141 3.77 14.00 -16.59
CA VAL A 141 3.17 14.01 -17.95
C VAL A 141 3.70 12.84 -18.79
N ALA A 142 5.01 12.59 -18.76
CA ALA A 142 5.62 11.47 -19.48
C ALA A 142 5.12 10.12 -19.00
N LEU A 143 5.05 9.94 -17.67
CA LEU A 143 4.56 8.72 -17.03
C LEU A 143 3.09 8.44 -17.40
N ARG A 144 2.23 9.46 -17.29
CA ARG A 144 0.80 9.35 -17.64
C ARG A 144 0.60 9.00 -19.12
N LYS A 145 1.30 9.69 -20.04
CA LYS A 145 1.22 9.41 -21.48
C LYS A 145 1.64 7.98 -21.81
N ALA A 146 2.71 7.47 -21.19
CA ALA A 146 3.17 6.11 -21.41
C ALA A 146 2.14 5.09 -20.88
N ALA A 147 1.58 5.33 -19.70
CA ALA A 147 0.56 4.47 -19.13
C ALA A 147 -0.72 4.44 -19.97
N ASP A 148 -1.23 5.60 -20.42
CA ASP A 148 -2.41 5.69 -21.29
C ASP A 148 -2.22 4.96 -22.61
N HIS A 149 -1.01 5.08 -23.20
CA HIS A 149 -0.70 4.40 -24.47
C HIS A 149 -0.81 2.88 -24.38
N PHE A 150 -0.43 2.30 -23.24
CA PHE A 150 -0.45 0.85 -23.03
C PHE A 150 -1.64 0.35 -22.19
N GLY A 151 -2.55 1.21 -21.76
CA GLY A 151 -3.66 0.84 -20.88
C GLY A 151 -3.18 0.30 -19.56
N LEU A 152 -2.38 1.08 -18.84
CA LEU A 152 -1.82 0.81 -17.51
C LEU A 152 -2.30 1.87 -16.51
N ASP A 153 -2.45 1.47 -15.25
CA ASP A 153 -2.57 2.43 -14.15
C ASP A 153 -1.20 3.02 -13.81
N VAL A 154 -1.19 4.22 -13.24
CA VAL A 154 0.01 4.89 -12.75
C VAL A 154 0.08 4.83 -11.23
N ILE A 155 1.22 4.41 -10.69
CA ILE A 155 1.58 4.63 -9.30
C ILE A 155 2.84 5.49 -9.23
N THR A 156 2.77 6.63 -8.54
CA THR A 156 3.93 7.52 -8.34
C THR A 156 3.99 8.09 -6.93
N GLU A 157 5.20 8.39 -6.47
CA GLU A 157 5.45 8.92 -5.13
C GLU A 157 5.07 10.39 -5.06
N VAL A 158 4.29 10.76 -4.04
CA VAL A 158 4.08 12.14 -3.59
C VAL A 158 4.91 12.38 -2.34
N MET A 159 5.64 13.50 -2.28
CA MET A 159 6.65 13.74 -1.26
C MET A 159 6.20 14.64 -0.12
N ASP A 160 5.25 15.51 -0.38
CA ASP A 160 4.71 16.48 0.55
C ASP A 160 3.25 16.81 0.22
N ASP A 161 2.57 17.50 1.12
CA ASP A 161 1.17 17.84 1.01
C ASP A 161 0.88 18.93 -0.05
N GLU A 162 1.84 19.80 -0.35
CA GLU A 162 1.70 20.84 -1.37
C GLU A 162 1.62 20.23 -2.79
N HIS A 163 2.31 19.12 -3.03
CA HIS A 163 2.30 18.43 -4.32
C HIS A 163 1.14 17.45 -4.52
N VAL A 164 0.33 17.17 -3.47
CA VAL A 164 -0.81 16.23 -3.60
C VAL A 164 -1.75 16.60 -4.75
N PRO A 165 -2.22 17.86 -4.91
CA PRO A 165 -3.13 18.20 -6.01
C PRO A 165 -2.51 17.99 -7.38
N LEU A 166 -1.22 18.35 -7.55
CA LEU A 166 -0.52 18.15 -8.82
C LEU A 166 -0.36 16.67 -9.15
N VAL A 167 0.08 15.85 -8.20
CA VAL A 167 0.30 14.41 -8.43
C VAL A 167 -1.02 13.69 -8.68
N GLU A 168 -2.11 14.10 -8.02
CA GLU A 168 -3.45 13.55 -8.20
C GLU A 168 -3.94 13.62 -9.65
N GLU A 169 -3.59 14.67 -10.40
CA GLU A 169 -3.96 14.82 -11.81
C GLU A 169 -3.39 13.73 -12.72
N PHE A 170 -2.23 13.14 -12.34
CA PHE A 170 -1.48 12.25 -13.21
C PHE A 170 -1.37 10.80 -12.69
N THR A 171 -1.76 10.52 -11.45
CA THR A 171 -1.65 9.19 -10.86
C THR A 171 -3.01 8.52 -10.68
N ASP A 172 -3.04 7.20 -10.68
CA ASP A 172 -4.20 6.40 -10.28
C ASP A 172 -4.06 5.91 -8.84
N ILE A 173 -2.81 5.77 -8.36
CA ILE A 173 -2.47 5.32 -7.02
C ILE A 173 -1.37 6.24 -6.48
N PHE A 174 -1.57 6.82 -5.30
CA PHE A 174 -0.48 7.50 -4.60
C PHE A 174 0.48 6.50 -3.96
N GLN A 175 1.77 6.73 -4.08
CA GLN A 175 2.77 6.07 -3.24
C GLN A 175 3.26 7.04 -2.18
N ILE A 176 3.19 6.62 -0.91
CA ILE A 176 3.87 7.28 0.20
C ILE A 176 5.16 6.51 0.48
N GLY A 177 6.29 7.16 0.25
CA GLY A 177 7.60 6.56 0.46
C GLY A 177 7.86 6.26 1.95
N ALA A 178 8.74 5.28 2.22
CA ALA A 178 9.04 4.84 3.57
C ALA A 178 9.58 5.96 4.49
N ARG A 179 10.26 6.97 3.93
CA ARG A 179 10.73 8.14 4.68
C ARG A 179 9.58 9.06 5.14
N ASN A 180 8.46 9.02 4.42
CA ASN A 180 7.26 9.81 4.67
C ASN A 180 6.16 9.04 5.38
N MET A 181 6.41 7.80 5.84
CA MET A 181 5.40 7.00 6.54
C MET A 181 4.79 7.73 7.75
N GLN A 182 5.57 8.57 8.43
CA GLN A 182 5.15 9.38 9.57
C GLN A 182 5.02 10.87 9.26
N ASN A 183 4.97 11.26 7.99
CA ASN A 183 4.63 12.62 7.59
C ASN A 183 3.12 12.80 7.67
N PHE A 184 2.62 13.08 8.88
CA PHE A 184 1.19 13.12 9.16
C PHE A 184 0.45 14.23 8.41
N SER A 185 1.10 15.33 8.01
CA SER A 185 0.48 16.34 7.15
C SER A 185 0.18 15.76 5.77
N LEU A 186 1.15 15.06 5.17
CA LEU A 186 1.00 14.37 3.89
C LEU A 186 -0.08 13.26 3.97
N LEU A 187 -0.06 12.44 5.04
CA LEU A 187 -1.05 11.38 5.22
C LEU A 187 -2.49 11.94 5.30
N LYS A 188 -2.68 13.05 6.03
CA LYS A 188 -3.96 13.75 6.09
C LYS A 188 -4.38 14.35 4.74
N ALA A 189 -3.43 14.84 3.95
CA ALA A 189 -3.70 15.41 2.63
C ALA A 189 -4.18 14.33 1.65
N VAL A 190 -3.46 13.20 1.52
CA VAL A 190 -3.89 12.08 0.65
C VAL A 190 -5.15 11.38 1.19
N GLY A 191 -5.37 11.41 2.50
CA GLY A 191 -6.60 10.89 3.13
C GLY A 191 -7.88 11.64 2.73
N LYS A 192 -7.76 12.87 2.23
CA LYS A 192 -8.90 13.67 1.73
C LYS A 192 -9.19 13.43 0.24
N THR A 193 -8.34 12.68 -0.45
CA THR A 193 -8.54 12.33 -1.85
C THR A 193 -9.31 11.01 -1.97
N ASN A 194 -9.81 10.72 -3.18
CA ASN A 194 -10.49 9.45 -3.47
C ASN A 194 -9.58 8.44 -4.19
N LYS A 195 -8.28 8.72 -4.31
CA LYS A 195 -7.36 7.81 -4.98
C LYS A 195 -6.75 6.81 -4.01
N PRO A 196 -6.56 5.55 -4.43
CA PRO A 196 -5.84 4.56 -3.64
C PRO A 196 -4.47 5.04 -3.17
N VAL A 197 -4.06 4.61 -1.99
CA VAL A 197 -2.78 4.97 -1.38
C VAL A 197 -2.00 3.73 -1.01
N MET A 198 -0.80 3.58 -1.57
CA MET A 198 0.18 2.59 -1.11
C MET A 198 1.10 3.23 -0.08
N LEU A 199 1.00 2.80 1.17
CA LEU A 199 1.85 3.25 2.27
C LEU A 199 3.01 2.28 2.47
N LYS A 200 4.23 2.74 2.21
CA LYS A 200 5.46 1.94 2.43
C LYS A 200 5.91 2.00 3.88
N ARG A 201 6.18 0.82 4.46
CA ARG A 201 6.71 0.69 5.82
C ARG A 201 8.05 1.39 5.96
N GLY A 202 8.19 2.19 7.00
CA GLY A 202 9.44 2.84 7.38
C GLY A 202 10.50 1.80 7.79
N MET A 203 11.78 2.08 7.47
CA MET A 203 12.88 1.14 7.70
C MET A 203 13.13 0.79 9.18
N SER A 204 12.60 1.57 10.11
CA SER A 204 12.72 1.33 11.56
C SER A 204 11.34 1.30 12.23
N ALA A 205 10.29 1.08 11.45
CA ALA A 205 8.90 1.08 11.92
C ALA A 205 8.46 -0.31 12.35
N THR A 206 7.75 -0.36 13.47
CA THR A 206 7.02 -1.54 13.91
C THR A 206 5.77 -1.76 13.06
N VAL A 207 5.12 -2.91 13.23
CA VAL A 207 3.80 -3.18 12.63
C VAL A 207 2.76 -2.18 13.12
N ASP A 208 2.75 -1.89 14.42
CA ASP A 208 1.83 -0.92 15.01
C ASP A 208 2.05 0.49 14.45
N ASP A 209 3.30 0.88 14.17
CA ASP A 209 3.59 2.20 13.59
C ASP A 209 2.96 2.38 12.21
N ILE A 210 3.06 1.36 11.33
CA ILE A 210 2.47 1.48 9.98
C ILE A 210 0.95 1.40 10.02
N LEU A 211 0.36 0.58 10.89
CA LEU A 211 -1.08 0.53 11.08
C LEU A 211 -1.62 1.85 11.64
N ASN A 212 -0.95 2.44 12.64
CA ASN A 212 -1.31 3.76 13.15
C ASN A 212 -1.12 4.87 12.09
N ALA A 213 -0.10 4.77 11.24
CA ALA A 213 0.09 5.71 10.12
C ALA A 213 -1.05 5.59 9.09
N SER A 214 -1.48 4.37 8.75
CA SER A 214 -2.61 4.15 7.84
C SER A 214 -3.92 4.74 8.38
N GLU A 215 -4.11 4.76 9.70
CA GLU A 215 -5.28 5.35 10.34
C GLU A 215 -5.41 6.86 10.09
N TYR A 216 -4.30 7.60 9.89
CA TYR A 216 -4.36 9.01 9.50
C TYR A 216 -4.95 9.21 8.11
N ILE A 217 -4.75 8.26 7.20
CA ILE A 217 -5.34 8.27 5.85
C ILE A 217 -6.83 7.93 5.96
N ALA A 218 -7.17 6.86 6.68
CA ALA A 218 -8.54 6.42 6.90
C ALA A 218 -9.40 7.48 7.60
N ALA A 219 -8.84 8.17 8.61
CA ALA A 219 -9.49 9.26 9.31
C ALA A 219 -9.82 10.47 8.40
N GLY A 220 -9.15 10.60 7.26
CA GLY A 220 -9.46 11.58 6.22
C GLY A 220 -10.65 11.18 5.34
N GLY A 221 -11.14 9.95 5.46
CA GLY A 221 -12.22 9.37 4.66
C GLY A 221 -11.76 8.45 3.52
N ASN A 222 -10.45 8.30 3.31
CA ASN A 222 -9.93 7.42 2.28
C ASN A 222 -9.59 6.04 2.84
N HIS A 223 -10.41 5.04 2.51
CA HIS A 223 -10.24 3.65 2.94
C HIS A 223 -9.57 2.76 1.88
N GLN A 224 -9.18 3.31 0.73
CA GLN A 224 -8.50 2.58 -0.34
C GLN A 224 -6.98 2.54 -0.07
N ILE A 225 -6.59 1.81 0.96
CA ILE A 225 -5.20 1.76 1.46
C ILE A 225 -4.63 0.37 1.18
N MET A 226 -3.37 0.31 0.76
CA MET A 226 -2.55 -0.89 0.72
C MET A 226 -1.24 -0.64 1.46
N ILE A 227 -0.70 -1.65 2.12
CA ILE A 227 0.55 -1.58 2.87
C ILE A 227 1.65 -2.25 2.07
N ALA A 228 2.84 -1.63 1.99
CA ALA A 228 3.99 -2.22 1.31
C ALA A 228 5.15 -2.49 2.27
N GLU A 229 5.51 -3.77 2.39
CA GLU A 229 6.76 -4.20 3.03
C GLU A 229 7.92 -4.01 2.04
N ARG A 230 9.03 -3.38 2.50
CA ARG A 230 10.17 -3.02 1.66
C ARG A 230 11.53 -3.24 2.33
N GLY A 231 11.54 -3.98 3.41
CA GLY A 231 12.72 -4.24 4.22
C GLY A 231 12.92 -3.21 5.35
N ILE A 232 13.46 -3.71 6.44
CA ILE A 232 13.76 -2.97 7.66
C ILE A 232 15.28 -2.91 7.88
N ARG A 233 15.74 -1.90 8.60
CA ARG A 233 17.13 -1.82 9.06
C ARG A 233 17.36 -2.83 10.17
N THR A 234 18.44 -3.60 10.01
CA THR A 234 18.95 -4.50 11.03
C THR A 234 20.44 -4.24 11.25
N PHE A 235 21.08 -5.06 12.07
CA PHE A 235 22.53 -4.98 12.32
C PHE A 235 23.37 -5.45 11.11
N ASP A 236 22.81 -6.30 10.22
CA ASP A 236 23.49 -6.79 9.02
C ASP A 236 22.87 -6.14 7.76
N ASN A 237 23.67 -5.28 7.12
CA ASN A 237 23.34 -4.58 5.88
C ASN A 237 24.48 -4.68 4.84
N LYS A 238 25.33 -5.71 4.98
CA LYS A 238 26.50 -5.88 4.11
C LYS A 238 26.11 -6.41 2.74
N TYR A 239 25.16 -7.36 2.69
CA TYR A 239 24.83 -8.09 1.47
C TYR A 239 23.50 -7.66 0.86
N THR A 240 22.59 -7.17 1.66
CA THR A 240 21.32 -6.58 1.24
C THR A 240 21.19 -5.16 1.78
N ARG A 241 20.45 -4.32 1.07
CA ARG A 241 20.22 -2.93 1.49
C ARG A 241 19.42 -2.85 2.80
N ASN A 242 18.43 -3.75 2.93
CA ASN A 242 17.60 -3.91 4.12
C ASN A 242 17.26 -5.39 4.31
N THR A 243 16.98 -5.80 5.53
CA THR A 243 16.46 -7.13 5.79
C THR A 243 14.99 -7.19 5.34
N PHE A 244 14.69 -8.06 4.39
CA PHE A 244 13.30 -8.30 3.98
C PHE A 244 12.56 -9.04 5.09
N ASP A 245 11.61 -8.37 5.71
CA ASP A 245 10.78 -8.92 6.78
C ASP A 245 9.59 -9.69 6.17
N VAL A 246 9.88 -10.85 5.59
CA VAL A 246 8.85 -11.68 4.94
C VAL A 246 7.79 -12.16 5.95
N GLY A 247 8.18 -12.37 7.21
CA GLY A 247 7.27 -12.80 8.27
C GLY A 247 6.18 -11.77 8.60
N VAL A 248 6.39 -10.51 8.25
CA VAL A 248 5.37 -9.47 8.48
C VAL A 248 4.17 -9.61 7.54
N VAL A 249 4.31 -10.26 6.39
CA VAL A 249 3.20 -10.44 5.43
C VAL A 249 2.01 -11.15 6.09
N PRO A 250 2.14 -12.39 6.61
CA PRO A 250 1.02 -13.07 7.26
C PRO A 250 0.58 -12.37 8.56
N VAL A 251 1.47 -11.66 9.25
CA VAL A 251 1.10 -10.85 10.43
C VAL A 251 0.17 -9.72 10.05
N LEU A 252 0.50 -8.96 9.00
CA LEU A 252 -0.35 -7.88 8.50
C LEU A 252 -1.70 -8.43 8.01
N GLN A 253 -1.72 -9.50 7.24
CA GLN A 253 -2.95 -10.13 6.76
C GLN A 253 -3.89 -10.58 7.90
N LYS A 254 -3.32 -10.97 9.05
CA LYS A 254 -4.10 -11.31 10.25
C LYS A 254 -4.64 -10.07 10.97
N LEU A 255 -3.88 -8.98 11.00
CA LEU A 255 -4.22 -7.80 11.80
C LEU A 255 -5.07 -6.79 11.03
N THR A 256 -4.83 -6.63 9.73
CA THR A 256 -5.52 -5.64 8.88
C THR A 256 -6.20 -6.28 7.68
N HIS A 257 -7.19 -5.61 7.17
CA HIS A 257 -7.91 -5.96 5.94
C HIS A 257 -7.29 -5.35 4.67
N TYR A 258 -6.26 -4.52 4.82
CA TYR A 258 -5.59 -3.87 3.70
C TYR A 258 -4.74 -4.86 2.91
N PRO A 259 -4.73 -4.79 1.56
CA PRO A 259 -3.82 -5.57 0.74
C PRO A 259 -2.36 -5.33 1.14
N VAL A 260 -1.57 -6.41 1.17
CA VAL A 260 -0.15 -6.39 1.51
C VAL A 260 0.69 -6.57 0.24
N ILE A 261 1.41 -5.53 -0.13
CA ILE A 261 2.32 -5.49 -1.27
C ILE A 261 3.76 -5.69 -0.77
N VAL A 262 4.60 -6.37 -1.53
CA VAL A 262 6.03 -6.45 -1.19
C VAL A 262 6.88 -5.77 -2.25
N ASP A 263 7.93 -5.10 -1.80
CA ASP A 263 8.93 -4.40 -2.61
C ASP A 263 10.30 -5.05 -2.43
N PRO A 264 10.58 -6.09 -3.21
CA PRO A 264 11.83 -6.82 -3.11
C PRO A 264 13.03 -6.00 -3.62
N SER A 265 12.82 -5.04 -4.52
CA SER A 265 13.90 -4.19 -5.05
C SER A 265 14.55 -3.35 -3.95
N HIS A 266 13.74 -2.67 -3.14
CA HIS A 266 14.26 -1.83 -2.06
C HIS A 266 14.72 -2.63 -0.84
N ALA A 267 14.22 -3.84 -0.64
CA ALA A 267 14.74 -4.75 0.37
C ALA A 267 16.13 -5.28 -0.04
N ALA A 268 16.22 -5.84 -1.24
CA ALA A 268 17.44 -6.44 -1.77
C ALA A 268 18.59 -5.43 -1.94
N GLY A 269 18.34 -4.32 -2.65
CA GLY A 269 19.37 -3.36 -3.04
C GLY A 269 20.32 -3.87 -4.14
N HIS A 270 20.23 -5.14 -4.52
CA HIS A 270 21.02 -5.79 -5.55
C HIS A 270 20.13 -6.71 -6.40
N THR A 271 20.30 -6.63 -7.73
CA THR A 271 19.49 -7.32 -8.74
C THR A 271 19.39 -8.84 -8.50
N GLU A 272 20.48 -9.48 -8.09
CA GLU A 272 20.56 -10.94 -7.88
C GLU A 272 19.62 -11.47 -6.80
N PHE A 273 19.23 -10.62 -5.82
CA PHE A 273 18.36 -11.00 -4.71
C PHE A 273 16.89 -10.62 -4.94
N VAL A 274 16.57 -9.78 -5.93
CA VAL A 274 15.20 -9.29 -6.17
C VAL A 274 14.23 -10.44 -6.45
N THR A 275 14.57 -11.32 -7.39
CA THR A 275 13.71 -12.46 -7.73
C THR A 275 13.50 -13.44 -6.57
N PRO A 276 14.55 -13.91 -5.85
CA PRO A 276 14.36 -14.75 -4.67
C PRO A 276 13.45 -14.12 -3.60
N LEU A 277 13.62 -12.82 -3.30
CA LEU A 277 12.79 -12.13 -2.32
C LEU A 277 11.35 -11.91 -2.80
N ALA A 278 11.16 -11.66 -4.11
CA ALA A 278 9.83 -11.60 -4.71
C ALA A 278 9.07 -12.93 -4.51
N LEU A 279 9.73 -14.06 -4.83
CA LEU A 279 9.12 -15.39 -4.64
C LEU A 279 8.80 -15.69 -3.17
N ALA A 280 9.69 -15.30 -2.24
CA ALA A 280 9.45 -15.46 -0.81
C ALA A 280 8.24 -14.65 -0.34
N GLY A 281 8.09 -13.39 -0.80
CA GLY A 281 6.93 -12.56 -0.48
C GLY A 281 5.62 -13.12 -1.02
N VAL A 282 5.64 -13.63 -2.26
CA VAL A 282 4.47 -14.30 -2.87
C VAL A 282 4.11 -15.56 -2.11
N ALA A 283 5.11 -16.39 -1.76
CA ALA A 283 4.90 -17.61 -0.99
C ALA A 283 4.37 -17.34 0.43
N ALA A 284 4.68 -16.18 1.01
CA ALA A 284 4.13 -15.73 2.28
C ALA A 284 2.68 -15.17 2.18
N GLY A 285 2.12 -15.10 0.96
CA GLY A 285 0.74 -14.68 0.72
C GLY A 285 0.56 -13.22 0.34
N ALA A 286 1.59 -12.50 -0.11
CA ALA A 286 1.44 -11.11 -0.53
C ALA A 286 0.41 -10.93 -1.65
N ASP A 287 -0.38 -9.85 -1.60
CA ASP A 287 -1.40 -9.49 -2.59
C ASP A 287 -0.81 -8.82 -3.84
N GLY A 288 0.49 -8.57 -3.86
CA GLY A 288 1.15 -8.00 -5.03
C GLY A 288 2.63 -7.72 -4.82
N LEU A 289 3.26 -7.32 -5.93
CA LEU A 289 4.66 -6.92 -6.01
C LEU A 289 4.78 -5.52 -6.61
N ILE A 290 5.74 -4.73 -6.10
CA ILE A 290 6.22 -3.52 -6.76
C ILE A 290 7.73 -3.65 -7.01
N VAL A 291 8.15 -3.59 -8.28
CA VAL A 291 9.51 -3.93 -8.71
C VAL A 291 10.10 -2.82 -9.58
N GLU A 292 11.38 -2.56 -9.40
CA GLU A 292 12.14 -1.64 -10.24
C GLU A 292 12.73 -2.36 -11.44
N ILE A 293 12.52 -1.78 -12.64
CA ILE A 293 13.09 -2.26 -13.90
C ILE A 293 13.78 -1.12 -14.64
N HIS A 294 14.82 -1.44 -15.40
CA HIS A 294 15.55 -0.49 -16.21
C HIS A 294 16.22 -1.20 -17.39
N ASP A 295 16.21 -0.61 -18.58
CA ASP A 295 16.86 -1.20 -19.78
C ASP A 295 18.39 -1.13 -19.70
N ASP A 296 18.94 -0.12 -19.01
CA ASP A 296 20.37 0.03 -18.77
C ASP A 296 20.68 0.42 -17.29
N PRO A 297 20.59 -0.56 -16.35
CA PRO A 297 20.77 -0.28 -14.92
C PRO A 297 22.12 0.37 -14.54
N ALA A 298 23.17 0.14 -15.36
CA ALA A 298 24.50 0.70 -15.09
C ALA A 298 24.55 2.23 -15.22
N HIS A 299 23.69 2.79 -16.06
CA HIS A 299 23.61 4.23 -16.31
C HIS A 299 22.33 4.88 -15.71
N ALA A 300 21.55 4.14 -14.92
CA ALA A 300 20.37 4.66 -14.26
C ALA A 300 20.71 5.83 -13.33
N LEU A 301 19.92 6.90 -13.39
CA LEU A 301 20.08 8.09 -12.53
C LEU A 301 19.72 7.81 -11.07
N SER A 302 19.04 6.69 -10.80
CA SER A 302 18.58 6.31 -9.47
C SER A 302 18.46 4.80 -9.34
N ASP A 303 19.01 4.25 -8.22
CA ASP A 303 18.81 2.86 -7.75
C ASP A 303 19.13 1.76 -8.79
N GLY A 304 20.04 2.02 -9.76
CA GLY A 304 20.42 1.07 -10.80
C GLY A 304 20.81 -0.34 -10.30
N PRO A 305 21.62 -0.49 -9.23
CA PRO A 305 22.05 -1.81 -8.74
C PRO A 305 20.91 -2.77 -8.39
N GLN A 306 19.71 -2.29 -8.08
CA GLN A 306 18.55 -3.11 -7.70
C GLN A 306 17.52 -3.27 -8.82
N ALA A 307 17.65 -2.53 -9.93
CA ALA A 307 16.71 -2.60 -11.04
C ALA A 307 16.93 -3.85 -11.89
N LEU A 308 15.87 -4.60 -12.16
CA LEU A 308 15.91 -5.74 -13.07
C LEU A 308 15.97 -5.25 -14.52
N LYS A 309 16.71 -5.94 -15.36
CA LYS A 309 16.58 -5.78 -16.81
C LYS A 309 15.26 -6.37 -17.31
N PRO A 310 14.76 -5.95 -18.49
CA PRO A 310 13.52 -6.46 -19.06
C PRO A 310 13.39 -7.99 -19.08
N ASP A 311 14.43 -8.69 -19.53
CA ASP A 311 14.49 -10.15 -19.58
C ASP A 311 14.45 -10.80 -18.19
N GLN A 312 15.17 -10.23 -17.23
CA GLN A 312 15.15 -10.68 -15.83
C GLN A 312 13.77 -10.49 -15.20
N PHE A 313 13.11 -9.37 -15.50
CA PHE A 313 11.75 -9.11 -15.02
C PHE A 313 10.75 -10.13 -15.58
N GLN A 314 10.78 -10.37 -16.90
CA GLN A 314 9.91 -11.37 -17.54
C GLN A 314 10.14 -12.78 -16.95
N GLU A 315 11.39 -13.16 -16.69
CA GLU A 315 11.71 -14.43 -16.04
C GLU A 315 11.21 -14.50 -14.59
N MET A 316 11.33 -13.41 -13.83
CA MET A 316 10.75 -13.30 -12.49
C MET A 316 9.24 -13.51 -12.52
N VAL A 317 8.53 -12.85 -13.45
CA VAL A 317 7.07 -12.96 -13.57
C VAL A 317 6.63 -14.41 -13.84
N LYS A 318 7.35 -15.14 -14.72
CA LYS A 318 7.08 -16.57 -14.95
C LYS A 318 7.18 -17.38 -13.65
N LYS A 319 8.26 -17.18 -12.88
CA LYS A 319 8.46 -17.86 -11.60
C LYS A 319 7.40 -17.49 -10.56
N VAL A 320 7.04 -16.23 -10.47
CA VAL A 320 5.95 -15.72 -9.60
C VAL A 320 4.64 -16.45 -9.94
N ASN A 321 4.29 -16.55 -11.21
CA ASN A 321 3.07 -17.25 -11.63
C ASN A 321 3.07 -18.75 -11.26
N VAL A 322 4.21 -19.42 -11.33
CA VAL A 322 4.34 -20.82 -10.88
C VAL A 322 4.06 -20.93 -9.37
N VAL A 323 4.67 -20.07 -8.55
CA VAL A 323 4.45 -20.10 -7.10
C VAL A 323 2.99 -19.80 -6.76
N ARG A 324 2.38 -18.79 -7.39
CA ARG A 324 0.96 -18.47 -7.20
C ARG A 324 0.04 -19.63 -7.55
N THR A 325 0.27 -20.27 -8.70
CA THR A 325 -0.52 -21.44 -9.12
C THR A 325 -0.39 -22.58 -8.12
N ALA A 326 0.80 -22.82 -7.58
CA ALA A 326 1.02 -23.88 -6.60
C ALA A 326 0.29 -23.60 -5.27
N LEU A 327 0.20 -22.33 -4.85
CA LEU A 327 -0.55 -21.94 -3.64
C LEU A 327 -2.06 -22.13 -3.82
N THR A 328 -2.64 -21.66 -4.93
CA THR A 328 -4.09 -21.79 -5.21
C THR A 328 -4.53 -23.24 -5.48
N ALA A 329 -3.63 -24.11 -5.94
CA ALA A 329 -3.94 -25.52 -6.13
C ALA A 329 -3.94 -26.34 -4.82
N ALA A 330 -3.47 -25.75 -3.72
CA ALA A 330 -3.41 -26.41 -2.41
C ALA A 330 -4.60 -26.04 -1.48
N GLU A 331 -5.43 -25.07 -1.90
CA GLU A 331 -6.72 -24.72 -1.29
C GLU A 331 -7.87 -25.58 -1.83
#